data_b751e7977c6e8d8749434763d62448bf
#
_entry.id   b751e7977c6e8d8749434763d62448bf
#
_cell.length_a   1.000
_cell.length_b   1.000
_cell.length_c   1.000
_cell.angle_alpha   90.00
_cell.angle_beta   90.00
_cell.angle_gamma   90.00
#
_symmetry.space_group_name_H-M   'P 1'
#
loop_
_entity.id
_entity.type
_entity.pdbx_description
1 polymer ?
#
loop_
_entity_poly.entity_id
_entity_poly.type
_entity_poly.pdbx_seq_one_letter_code
_entity_poly.pdbx_strand_id
1 'polypeptide(L)'
;PIISQFDSAIVLNQPSMDKFAPRVKRGGLLLYESANILKPSTRTDIDIIGIPAATEALQMKNAKIMNMIVLGAYLHLKPVVKIDSILEALKKVLPEKYHHLLEINHQALMKGSELVHELAVF
;
A
#
# COMPACT_ATOMS: atom_id res chain seq x y z
N PRO A 1 5.60 -21.60 -12.80
CA PRO A 1 5.25 -20.68 -13.87
C PRO A 1 5.40 -19.23 -13.43
N ILE A 2 5.90 -18.45 -14.33
CA ILE A 2 6.13 -17.04 -14.08
C ILE A 2 4.84 -16.29 -14.39
N ILE A 3 4.35 -15.52 -13.41
CA ILE A 3 3.21 -14.65 -13.66
C ILE A 3 3.69 -13.50 -14.52
N SER A 4 3.17 -13.38 -15.73
CA SER A 4 3.56 -12.34 -16.67
C SER A 4 2.68 -11.09 -16.59
N GLN A 5 1.49 -11.22 -16.02
CA GLN A 5 0.55 -10.13 -15.85
C GLN A 5 -0.08 -10.15 -14.45
N PHE A 6 -0.42 -8.99 -13.92
CA PHE A 6 -0.96 -8.83 -12.58
C PHE A 6 -2.33 -8.17 -12.61
N ASP A 7 -3.23 -8.63 -11.74
CA ASP A 7 -4.51 -7.93 -11.48
C ASP A 7 -4.27 -6.63 -10.72
N SER A 8 -3.33 -6.67 -9.77
CA SER A 8 -2.94 -5.51 -8.98
C SER A 8 -1.44 -5.53 -8.78
N ALA A 9 -0.83 -4.36 -8.74
CA ALA A 9 0.57 -4.21 -8.36
C ALA A 9 0.71 -3.08 -7.37
N ILE A 10 1.58 -3.27 -6.39
CA ILE A 10 1.98 -2.26 -5.43
C ILE A 10 3.46 -2.00 -5.66
N VAL A 11 3.81 -0.76 -5.98
CA VAL A 11 5.20 -0.40 -6.25
C VAL A 11 5.65 0.73 -5.33
N LEU A 12 6.84 0.58 -4.77
CA LEU A 12 7.37 1.46 -3.73
C LEU A 12 8.57 2.29 -4.18
N ASN A 13 9.09 2.05 -5.38
CA ASN A 13 10.22 2.79 -5.91
C ASN A 13 10.14 2.88 -7.44
N GLN A 14 10.94 3.77 -8.03
CA GLN A 14 10.89 4.01 -9.46
C GLN A 14 11.28 2.77 -10.29
N PRO A 15 12.36 2.01 -9.96
CA PRO A 15 12.67 0.80 -10.72
C PRO A 15 11.53 -0.21 -10.76
N SER A 16 10.80 -0.38 -9.65
CA SER A 16 9.63 -1.25 -9.61
C SER A 16 8.49 -0.71 -10.46
N MET A 17 8.27 0.61 -10.46
CA MET A 17 7.29 1.25 -11.33
C MET A 17 7.60 0.92 -12.80
N ASP A 18 8.83 1.13 -13.22
CA ASP A 18 9.25 0.93 -14.60
C ASP A 18 9.13 -0.53 -15.02
N LYS A 19 9.44 -1.46 -14.10
CA LYS A 19 9.42 -2.90 -14.39
C LYS A 19 8.02 -3.48 -14.37
N PHE A 20 7.18 -3.10 -13.41
CA PHE A 20 5.92 -3.79 -13.16
C PHE A 20 4.68 -3.08 -13.69
N ALA A 21 4.70 -1.76 -13.85
CA ALA A 21 3.55 -1.04 -14.39
C ALA A 21 3.10 -1.59 -15.76
N PRO A 22 4.03 -1.91 -16.69
CA PRO A 22 3.62 -2.46 -17.99
C PRO A 22 2.95 -3.83 -17.90
N ARG A 23 3.11 -4.53 -16.78
CA ARG A 23 2.61 -5.90 -16.58
C ARG A 23 1.28 -5.97 -15.85
N VAL A 24 0.71 -4.84 -15.46
CA VAL A 24 -0.64 -4.80 -14.89
C VAL A 24 -1.64 -5.04 -16.01
N LYS A 25 -2.58 -5.94 -15.81
CA LYS A 25 -3.63 -6.24 -16.77
C LYS A 25 -4.50 -5.01 -17.03
N ARG A 26 -4.96 -4.88 -18.25
CA ARG A 26 -5.98 -3.88 -18.59
C ARG A 26 -7.15 -3.97 -17.62
N GLY A 27 -7.56 -2.85 -17.07
CA GLY A 27 -8.61 -2.79 -16.04
C GLY A 27 -8.11 -3.10 -14.63
N GLY A 28 -6.80 -3.37 -14.47
CA GLY A 28 -6.20 -3.64 -13.17
C GLY A 28 -5.89 -2.40 -12.36
N LEU A 29 -5.21 -2.61 -11.25
CA LEU A 29 -4.88 -1.57 -10.28
C LEU A 29 -3.36 -1.46 -10.09
N LEU A 30 -2.86 -0.23 -10.12
CA LEU A 30 -1.48 0.10 -9.76
C LEU A 30 -1.51 1.10 -8.61
N LEU A 31 -1.09 0.67 -7.44
CA LEU A 31 -0.96 1.51 -6.24
C LEU A 31 0.52 1.80 -6.02
N TYR A 32 0.88 3.06 -5.86
CA TYR A 32 2.29 3.41 -5.69
C TYR A 32 2.52 4.43 -4.58
N GLU A 33 3.75 4.41 -4.06
CA GLU A 33 4.22 5.34 -3.04
C GLU A 33 4.73 6.61 -3.75
N SER A 34 4.00 7.71 -3.62
CA SER A 34 4.21 8.91 -4.44
C SER A 34 5.37 9.78 -3.99
N ALA A 35 5.83 9.67 -2.75
CA ALA A 35 6.93 10.50 -2.26
C ALA A 35 8.26 10.15 -2.93
N ASN A 36 8.45 8.88 -3.32
CA ASN A 36 9.70 8.37 -3.89
C ASN A 36 9.61 8.05 -5.38
N ILE A 37 8.44 8.17 -5.99
CA ILE A 37 8.25 7.86 -7.41
C ILE A 37 7.89 9.16 -8.13
N LEU A 38 8.85 9.69 -8.89
CA LEU A 38 8.69 10.97 -9.59
C LEU A 38 8.05 10.83 -10.95
N LYS A 39 8.16 9.65 -11.58
CA LYS A 39 7.63 9.39 -12.91
C LYS A 39 6.68 8.20 -12.86
N PRO A 40 5.43 8.39 -12.42
CA PRO A 40 4.46 7.31 -12.43
C PRO A 40 4.08 6.92 -13.85
N SER A 41 3.49 5.73 -13.99
CA SER A 41 2.98 5.27 -15.27
C SER A 41 1.94 6.24 -15.82
N THR A 42 1.92 6.41 -17.14
CA THR A 42 0.94 7.25 -17.85
C THR A 42 -0.16 6.42 -18.51
N ARG A 43 -0.26 5.14 -18.19
CA ARG A 43 -1.28 4.27 -18.76
C ARG A 43 -2.68 4.79 -18.41
N THR A 44 -3.61 4.64 -19.36
CA THR A 44 -5.00 5.08 -19.21
C THR A 44 -5.98 3.92 -19.15
N ASP A 45 -5.49 2.68 -19.28
CA ASP A 45 -6.30 1.47 -19.29
C ASP A 45 -6.32 0.74 -17.94
N ILE A 46 -5.67 1.30 -16.91
CA ILE A 46 -5.65 0.77 -15.54
C ILE A 46 -5.93 1.91 -14.56
N ASP A 47 -6.31 1.53 -13.34
CA ASP A 47 -6.45 2.50 -12.25
C ASP A 47 -5.07 2.72 -11.62
N ILE A 48 -4.63 3.98 -11.57
CA ILE A 48 -3.33 4.34 -10.99
C ILE A 48 -3.58 5.28 -9.83
N ILE A 49 -3.15 4.86 -8.63
CA ILE A 49 -3.37 5.61 -7.41
C ILE A 49 -2.04 5.77 -6.68
N GLY A 50 -1.67 7.03 -6.44
CA GLY A 50 -0.47 7.37 -5.68
C GLY A 50 -0.82 7.88 -4.29
N ILE A 51 -0.12 7.41 -3.27
CA ILE A 51 -0.28 7.88 -1.91
C ILE A 51 1.07 8.27 -1.33
N PRO A 52 1.16 9.35 -0.53
CA PRO A 52 2.41 9.81 0.06
C PRO A 52 2.75 9.04 1.33
N ALA A 53 2.89 7.71 1.23
CA ALA A 53 3.04 6.84 2.38
C ALA A 53 4.34 7.10 3.16
N ALA A 54 5.44 7.38 2.47
CA ALA A 54 6.71 7.68 3.14
C ALA A 54 6.62 8.98 3.93
N THR A 55 5.99 10.00 3.38
CA THR A 55 5.76 11.29 4.05
C THR A 55 4.90 11.10 5.30
N GLU A 56 3.81 10.34 5.17
CA GLU A 56 2.91 10.08 6.30
C GLU A 56 3.61 9.26 7.39
N ALA A 57 4.45 8.30 7.01
CA ALA A 57 5.22 7.51 7.97
C ALA A 57 6.16 8.40 8.79
N LEU A 58 6.80 9.37 8.15
CA LEU A 58 7.65 10.34 8.84
C LEU A 58 6.85 11.22 9.80
N GLN A 59 5.65 11.65 9.40
CA GLN A 59 4.76 12.43 10.28
C GLN A 59 4.31 11.61 11.49
N MET A 60 4.17 10.31 11.34
CA MET A 60 3.88 9.39 12.44
C MET A 60 5.13 9.04 13.25
N LYS A 61 6.27 9.65 12.93
CA LYS A 61 7.58 9.48 13.58
C LYS A 61 8.10 8.04 13.52
N ASN A 62 7.75 7.31 12.45
CA ASN A 62 8.21 5.94 12.27
C ASN A 62 8.29 5.58 10.78
N ALA A 63 9.46 5.77 10.18
CA ALA A 63 9.66 5.49 8.76
C ALA A 63 9.40 4.01 8.40
N LYS A 64 9.50 3.10 9.38
CA LYS A 64 9.35 1.65 9.15
C LYS A 64 7.91 1.22 8.90
N ILE A 65 6.92 2.05 9.20
CA ILE A 65 5.51 1.68 9.02
C ILE A 65 4.96 2.01 7.63
N MET A 66 5.79 2.53 6.73
CA MET A 66 5.35 2.87 5.37
C MET A 66 4.64 1.70 4.69
N ASN A 67 5.17 0.49 4.82
CA ASN A 67 4.59 -0.71 4.21
C ASN A 67 3.17 -0.98 4.71
N MET A 68 2.92 -0.73 6.00
CA MET A 68 1.59 -0.95 6.58
C MET A 68 0.61 0.12 6.13
N ILE A 69 1.06 1.35 5.90
CA ILE A 69 0.23 2.40 5.31
C ILE A 69 -0.20 2.00 3.90
N VAL A 70 0.74 1.52 3.10
CA VAL A 70 0.44 1.06 1.73
C VAL A 70 -0.51 -0.13 1.75
N LEU A 71 -0.30 -1.09 2.66
CA LEU A 71 -1.19 -2.23 2.80
C LEU A 71 -2.61 -1.79 3.16
N GLY A 72 -2.76 -0.86 4.10
CA GLY A 72 -4.07 -0.33 4.47
C GLY A 72 -4.77 0.34 3.29
N ALA A 73 -4.04 1.10 2.49
CA ALA A 73 -4.55 1.71 1.28
C ALA A 73 -5.04 0.65 0.28
N TYR A 74 -4.23 -0.39 0.07
CA TYR A 74 -4.61 -1.48 -0.83
C TYR A 74 -5.88 -2.17 -0.37
N LEU A 75 -6.00 -2.46 0.93
CA LEU A 75 -7.17 -3.14 1.48
C LEU A 75 -8.44 -2.30 1.40
N HIS A 76 -8.30 -0.97 1.40
CA HIS A 76 -9.46 -0.09 1.16
C HIS A 76 -9.95 -0.22 -0.28
N LEU A 77 -9.02 -0.30 -1.23
CA LEU A 77 -9.34 -0.43 -2.66
C LEU A 77 -9.82 -1.84 -3.02
N LYS A 78 -9.21 -2.86 -2.42
CA LYS A 78 -9.47 -4.28 -2.66
C LYS A 78 -9.62 -4.98 -1.31
N PRO A 79 -10.82 -4.99 -0.72
CA PRO A 79 -11.03 -5.52 0.63
C PRO A 79 -11.05 -7.06 0.67
N VAL A 80 -9.92 -7.67 0.29
CA VAL A 80 -9.76 -9.13 0.25
C VAL A 80 -9.64 -9.76 1.63
N VAL A 81 -9.15 -8.99 2.62
CA VAL A 81 -9.15 -9.36 4.03
C VAL A 81 -9.45 -8.13 4.86
N LYS A 82 -9.93 -8.35 6.08
CA LYS A 82 -10.24 -7.25 7.01
C LYS A 82 -8.98 -6.82 7.75
N ILE A 83 -8.90 -5.54 8.08
CA ILE A 83 -7.78 -4.98 8.89
C ILE A 83 -7.68 -5.73 10.22
N ASP A 84 -8.80 -6.04 10.87
CA ASP A 84 -8.80 -6.80 12.13
C ASP A 84 -8.13 -8.16 11.97
N SER A 85 -8.31 -8.82 10.83
CA SER A 85 -7.65 -10.10 10.54
C SER A 85 -6.14 -9.95 10.41
N ILE A 86 -5.68 -8.85 9.81
CA ILE A 86 -4.25 -8.54 9.72
C ILE A 86 -3.66 -8.35 11.12
N LEU A 87 -4.35 -7.60 11.99
CA LEU A 87 -3.90 -7.36 13.36
C LEU A 87 -3.85 -8.64 14.18
N GLU A 88 -4.84 -9.51 14.04
CA GLU A 88 -4.84 -10.82 14.70
C GLU A 88 -3.67 -11.69 14.21
N ALA A 89 -3.38 -11.68 12.91
CA ALA A 89 -2.24 -12.40 12.36
C ALA A 89 -0.92 -11.86 12.91
N LEU A 90 -0.74 -10.54 12.96
CA LEU A 90 0.45 -9.92 13.53
C LEU A 90 0.64 -10.30 14.99
N LYS A 91 -0.44 -10.30 15.77
CA LYS A 91 -0.41 -10.68 17.18
C LYS A 91 0.08 -12.11 17.38
N LYS A 92 -0.29 -13.02 16.46
CA LYS A 92 0.14 -14.42 16.51
C LYS A 92 1.59 -14.63 16.05
N VAL A 93 2.05 -13.84 15.08
CA VAL A 93 3.36 -14.02 14.44
C VAL A 93 4.47 -13.27 15.19
N LEU A 94 4.17 -12.08 15.72
CA LEU A 94 5.16 -11.26 16.42
C LEU A 94 5.45 -11.86 17.81
N PRO A 95 6.74 -11.98 18.18
CA PRO A 95 7.10 -12.28 19.56
C PRO A 95 6.45 -11.29 20.51
N GLU A 96 6.12 -11.75 21.72
CA GLU A 96 5.43 -10.92 22.71
C GLU A 96 6.15 -9.59 22.99
N LYS A 97 7.48 -9.59 22.97
CA LYS A 97 8.27 -8.37 23.17
C LYS A 97 8.02 -7.27 22.12
N TYR A 98 7.42 -7.62 20.97
CA TYR A 98 7.09 -6.68 19.91
C TYR A 98 5.61 -6.32 19.86
N HIS A 99 4.79 -6.82 20.78
CA HIS A 99 3.35 -6.53 20.77
C HIS A 99 3.05 -5.04 21.02
N HIS A 100 3.99 -4.29 21.58
CA HIS A 100 3.86 -2.83 21.70
C HIS A 100 3.80 -2.14 20.33
N LEU A 101 4.18 -2.83 19.25
CA LEU A 101 4.12 -2.28 17.89
C LEU A 101 2.74 -2.48 17.24
N LEU A 102 1.84 -3.27 17.85
CA LEU A 102 0.54 -3.54 17.26
C LEU A 102 -0.29 -2.28 17.08
N GLU A 103 -0.25 -1.35 18.05
CA GLU A 103 -1.02 -0.11 17.95
C GLU A 103 -0.53 0.77 16.81
N ILE A 104 0.78 0.97 16.66
CA ILE A 104 1.30 1.79 15.57
C ILE A 104 1.03 1.16 14.20
N ASN A 105 1.06 -0.16 14.10
CA ASN A 105 0.70 -0.87 12.87
C ASN A 105 -0.78 -0.70 12.55
N HIS A 106 -1.66 -0.73 13.58
CA HIS A 106 -3.08 -0.45 13.40
C HIS A 106 -3.29 0.96 12.86
N GLN A 107 -2.64 1.94 13.48
CA GLN A 107 -2.73 3.33 13.03
C GLN A 107 -2.25 3.50 11.59
N ALA A 108 -1.19 2.78 11.22
CA ALA A 108 -0.65 2.82 9.85
C ALA A 108 -1.65 2.27 8.83
N LEU A 109 -2.27 1.12 9.14
CA LEU A 109 -3.31 0.54 8.27
C LEU A 109 -4.49 1.51 8.11
N MET A 110 -4.94 2.12 9.19
CA MET A 110 -6.04 3.08 9.15
C MET A 110 -5.67 4.33 8.37
N LYS A 111 -4.43 4.81 8.50
CA LYS A 111 -3.94 5.98 7.76
C LYS A 111 -3.97 5.70 6.25
N GLY A 112 -3.52 4.54 5.82
CA GLY A 112 -3.55 4.17 4.41
C GLY A 112 -4.97 4.16 3.85
N SER A 113 -5.91 3.57 4.59
CA SER A 113 -7.31 3.54 4.23
C SER A 113 -7.89 4.96 4.11
N GLU A 114 -7.57 5.82 5.07
CA GLU A 114 -8.01 7.22 5.09
C GLU A 114 -7.49 8.00 3.88
N LEU A 115 -6.21 7.85 3.54
CA LEU A 115 -5.61 8.54 2.40
C LEU A 115 -6.33 8.21 1.09
N VAL A 116 -6.64 6.94 0.88
CA VAL A 116 -7.36 6.51 -0.33
C VAL A 116 -8.80 7.00 -0.32
N HIS A 117 -9.45 6.95 0.83
CA HIS A 117 -10.83 7.42 0.97
C HIS A 117 -10.94 8.91 0.59
N GLU A 118 -9.99 9.73 1.04
CA GLU A 118 -9.95 11.16 0.70
C GLU A 118 -9.78 11.37 -0.81
N LEU A 119 -8.96 10.55 -1.48
CA LEU A 119 -8.77 10.62 -2.92
C LEU A 119 -10.03 10.22 -3.70
N ALA A 120 -10.85 9.34 -3.13
CA ALA A 120 -12.05 8.82 -3.79
C ALA A 120 -13.24 9.77 -3.71
N VAL A 121 -13.13 10.90 -3.06
CA VAL A 121 -14.23 11.87 -2.86
C VAL A 121 -14.37 12.84 -4.03
N PHE A 122 -13.60 12.69 -5.08
CA PHE A 122 -13.68 13.54 -6.27
C PHE A 122 -14.84 13.21 -7.16
#